data_a2e05f9b3bc9f68c6fe026dc90c902d6
#
_entry.id   a2e05f9b3bc9f68c6fe026dc90c902d6
#
_cell.length_a   1.000
_cell.length_b   1.000
_cell.length_c   1.000
_cell.angle_alpha   90.00
_cell.angle_beta   90.00
_cell.angle_gamma   90.00
#
_symmetry.space_group_name_H-M   'P 1'
#
loop_
_entity.id
_entity.type
_entity.pdbx_description
1 polymer ?
#
loop_
_entity_poly.entity_id
_entity_poly.type
_entity_poly.pdbx_seq_one_letter_code
_entity_poly.pdbx_strand_id
1 'polypeptide(L)'
;VLFRSLWQSAVHRDTALASSPTLCRLEKRANRQSAVAMHKILLEKFIASFKDAPTELILDFDATDDRVHGHQEGRFFHGYYGDYCFLPLYVFCNDQLLVSYLRPSNIDGARHAWAILKLLVTRLREQWPEVRILLRADSGFCRHRMLTWCDWARVDYVVGIARNERLEAMAAPLLEEAQMLHERSGEKERVFGNLRSEEHTSELQSRQYLVCR
;
A
#
# COMPACT_ATOMS: atom_id res chain seq x y z
N VAL A 1 3.00 13.47 -9.82
CA VAL A 1 4.29 12.77 -9.74
C VAL A 1 4.58 12.05 -11.07
N LEU A 2 3.60 11.36 -11.68
CA LEU A 2 3.75 10.71 -13.01
C LEU A 2 4.17 11.68 -14.12
N PHE A 3 3.71 12.93 -14.07
CA PHE A 3 4.09 13.95 -15.05
C PHE A 3 5.57 14.37 -14.94
N ARG A 4 6.16 14.35 -13.75
CA ARG A 4 7.56 14.72 -13.55
C ARG A 4 8.53 13.71 -14.17
N SER A 5 8.21 12.41 -14.15
CA SER A 5 9.04 11.38 -14.76
C SER A 5 8.97 11.37 -16.29
N LEU A 6 7.81 11.69 -16.86
CA LEU A 6 7.66 11.89 -18.30
C LEU A 6 8.43 13.13 -18.79
N TRP A 7 8.58 14.15 -17.96
CA TRP A 7 9.42 15.32 -18.23
C TRP A 7 10.93 14.99 -18.15
N GLN A 8 11.35 14.14 -17.24
CA GLN A 8 12.76 13.74 -17.11
C GLN A 8 13.24 12.83 -18.25
N SER A 9 12.37 12.02 -18.85
CA SER A 9 12.73 11.19 -20.01
C SER A 9 12.82 11.96 -21.32
N ALA A 10 12.37 13.22 -21.36
CA ALA A 10 12.47 14.12 -22.51
C ALA A 10 13.73 15.02 -22.49
N VAL A 11 14.77 14.57 -21.86
CA VAL A 11 15.93 15.32 -21.30
C VAL A 11 16.72 16.19 -22.29
N HIS A 12 16.51 16.14 -23.56
CA HIS A 12 17.32 16.94 -24.53
C HIS A 12 16.49 17.60 -25.63
N ARG A 13 15.24 17.96 -25.36
CA ARG A 13 14.45 18.74 -26.32
C ARG A 13 14.21 20.14 -25.80
N ASP A 14 14.66 21.12 -26.53
CA ASP A 14 14.46 22.55 -26.24
C ASP A 14 12.99 23.01 -26.37
N THR A 15 12.10 22.11 -26.77
CA THR A 15 10.67 22.39 -26.93
C THR A 15 9.81 21.47 -26.07
N ALA A 16 8.80 22.02 -25.40
CA ALA A 16 7.82 21.26 -24.65
C ALA A 16 7.10 20.23 -25.53
N LEU A 17 7.00 18.97 -25.05
CA LEU A 17 6.34 17.86 -25.77
C LEU A 17 4.86 18.12 -26.04
N ALA A 18 4.18 18.83 -25.13
CA ALA A 18 2.76 19.16 -25.26
C ALA A 18 2.44 20.45 -24.52
N SER A 19 1.55 21.24 -25.09
CA SER A 19 1.00 22.43 -24.41
C SER A 19 0.01 22.03 -23.30
N SER A 20 -0.21 22.89 -22.32
CA SER A 20 -1.19 22.69 -21.26
C SER A 20 -2.60 22.34 -21.79
N PRO A 21 -3.16 23.02 -22.85
CA PRO A 21 -4.43 22.60 -23.43
C PRO A 21 -4.42 21.20 -24.05
N THR A 22 -3.27 20.73 -24.55
CA THR A 22 -3.13 19.38 -25.10
C THR A 22 -3.18 18.34 -23.97
N LEU A 23 -2.52 18.60 -22.86
CA LEU A 23 -2.59 17.75 -21.65
C LEU A 23 -4.01 17.68 -21.09
N CYS A 24 -4.70 18.82 -20.96
CA CYS A 24 -6.10 18.86 -20.52
C CYS A 24 -7.04 18.06 -21.45
N ARG A 25 -6.80 18.12 -22.78
CA ARG A 25 -7.57 17.32 -23.72
C ARG A 25 -7.29 15.81 -23.61
N LEU A 26 -6.05 15.43 -23.30
CA LEU A 26 -5.67 14.04 -23.01
C LEU A 26 -6.37 13.54 -21.75
N GLU A 27 -6.31 14.31 -20.67
CA GLU A 27 -6.98 13.97 -19.40
C GLU A 27 -8.49 13.80 -19.56
N LYS A 28 -9.16 14.70 -20.30
CA LYS A 28 -10.60 14.61 -20.59
C LYS A 28 -11.00 13.39 -21.43
N ARG A 29 -10.07 12.79 -22.17
CA ARG A 29 -10.30 11.54 -22.92
C ARG A 29 -10.08 10.30 -22.07
N ALA A 30 -9.45 10.45 -20.93
CA ALA A 30 -9.19 9.34 -20.02
C ALA A 30 -10.52 8.74 -19.54
N ASN A 31 -10.62 7.44 -19.58
CA ASN A 31 -11.77 6.68 -19.10
C ASN A 31 -11.28 5.44 -18.32
N ARG A 32 -12.23 4.63 -17.83
CA ARG A 32 -11.89 3.43 -17.06
C ARG A 32 -11.01 2.45 -17.87
N GLN A 33 -11.22 2.31 -19.15
CA GLN A 33 -10.42 1.40 -19.98
C GLN A 33 -8.98 1.88 -20.11
N SER A 34 -8.78 3.19 -20.36
CA SER A 34 -7.44 3.78 -20.40
C SER A 34 -6.73 3.69 -19.05
N ALA A 35 -7.44 3.89 -17.93
CA ALA A 35 -6.87 3.73 -16.59
C ALA A 35 -6.39 2.29 -16.36
N VAL A 36 -7.19 1.29 -16.70
CA VAL A 36 -6.80 -0.14 -16.61
C VAL A 36 -5.61 -0.43 -17.51
N ALA A 37 -5.60 0.10 -18.75
CA ALA A 37 -4.47 -0.10 -19.66
C ALA A 37 -3.18 0.53 -19.12
N MET A 38 -3.25 1.70 -18.51
CA MET A 38 -2.09 2.33 -17.86
C MET A 38 -1.54 1.50 -16.71
N HIS A 39 -2.40 0.94 -15.85
CA HIS A 39 -1.95 0.05 -14.77
C HIS A 39 -1.27 -1.21 -15.30
N LYS A 40 -1.78 -1.79 -16.39
CA LYS A 40 -1.09 -2.91 -17.06
C LYS A 40 0.29 -2.51 -17.55
N ILE A 41 0.42 -1.32 -18.16
CA ILE A 41 1.72 -0.82 -18.63
C ILE A 41 2.69 -0.61 -17.46
N LEU A 42 2.23 -0.06 -16.33
CA LEU A 42 3.06 0.10 -15.13
C LEU A 42 3.59 -1.25 -14.65
N LEU A 43 2.72 -2.23 -14.52
CA LEU A 43 3.08 -3.58 -14.07
C LEU A 43 4.01 -4.30 -15.05
N GLU A 44 3.76 -4.22 -16.36
CA GLU A 44 4.65 -4.83 -17.37
C GLU A 44 6.02 -4.12 -17.41
N LYS A 45 6.08 -2.81 -17.21
CA LYS A 45 7.35 -2.07 -17.09
C LYS A 45 8.11 -2.45 -15.83
N PHE A 46 7.41 -2.63 -14.71
CA PHE A 46 7.99 -3.15 -13.49
C PHE A 46 8.61 -4.54 -13.72
N ILE A 47 7.86 -5.46 -14.30
CA ILE A 47 8.34 -6.81 -14.61
C ILE A 47 9.57 -6.75 -15.55
N ALA A 48 9.52 -5.95 -16.60
CA ALA A 48 10.61 -5.79 -17.56
C ALA A 48 11.87 -5.10 -17.00
N SER A 49 11.78 -4.47 -15.83
CA SER A 49 12.94 -3.85 -15.17
C SER A 49 13.89 -4.85 -14.52
N PHE A 50 13.44 -6.08 -14.31
CA PHE A 50 14.24 -7.14 -13.72
C PHE A 50 14.99 -7.92 -14.79
N LYS A 51 16.30 -8.08 -14.63
CA LYS A 51 17.12 -8.96 -15.47
C LYS A 51 16.93 -10.43 -15.09
N ASP A 52 16.88 -10.69 -13.78
CA ASP A 52 16.71 -12.01 -13.19
C ASP A 52 15.44 -12.04 -12.34
N ALA A 53 14.87 -13.23 -12.14
CA ALA A 53 13.70 -13.39 -11.29
C ALA A 53 14.03 -12.96 -9.85
N PRO A 54 13.26 -12.05 -9.26
CA PRO A 54 13.45 -11.64 -7.87
C PRO A 54 13.08 -12.79 -6.92
N THR A 55 13.81 -12.91 -5.82
CA THR A 55 13.52 -13.90 -4.78
C THR A 55 12.35 -13.46 -3.92
N GLU A 56 12.21 -12.15 -3.69
CA GLU A 56 11.15 -11.56 -2.87
C GLU A 56 10.68 -10.22 -3.46
N LEU A 57 9.38 -9.96 -3.33
CA LEU A 57 8.74 -8.69 -3.67
C LEU A 57 7.92 -8.20 -2.47
N ILE A 58 8.16 -6.97 -2.03
CA ILE A 58 7.39 -6.32 -0.96
C ILE A 58 6.38 -5.37 -1.62
N LEU A 59 5.10 -5.66 -1.46
CA LEU A 59 4.00 -4.82 -1.95
C LEU A 59 3.50 -3.92 -0.83
N ASP A 60 3.79 -2.63 -0.94
CA ASP A 60 3.35 -1.60 0.00
C ASP A 60 2.00 -1.04 -0.40
N PHE A 61 1.00 -1.27 0.42
CA PHE A 61 -0.35 -0.74 0.25
C PHE A 61 -0.55 0.48 1.14
N ASP A 62 -0.94 1.59 0.52
CA ASP A 62 -1.23 2.83 1.20
C ASP A 62 -2.50 3.48 0.65
N ALA A 63 -3.34 4.01 1.56
CA ALA A 63 -4.51 4.80 1.24
C ALA A 63 -4.36 6.16 1.92
N THR A 64 -4.11 7.17 1.13
CA THR A 64 -3.89 8.54 1.63
C THR A 64 -4.98 9.48 1.15
N ASP A 65 -5.09 10.66 1.78
CA ASP A 65 -5.98 11.71 1.31
C ASP A 65 -5.36 12.48 0.13
N ASP A 66 -6.21 12.83 -0.82
CA ASP A 66 -5.92 13.77 -1.88
C ASP A 66 -6.92 14.93 -1.77
N ARG A 67 -6.48 16.01 -1.12
CA ARG A 67 -7.33 17.16 -0.79
C ARG A 67 -7.77 17.88 -2.04
N VAL A 68 -9.06 18.20 -2.10
CA VAL A 68 -9.67 18.84 -3.25
C VAL A 68 -9.95 20.29 -2.94
N HIS A 69 -9.34 21.18 -3.73
CA HIS A 69 -9.66 22.59 -3.72
C HIS A 69 -10.78 22.88 -4.73
N GLY A 70 -11.88 23.49 -4.26
CA GLY A 70 -13.05 23.80 -5.09
C GLY A 70 -14.12 22.68 -5.08
N HIS A 71 -14.98 22.66 -6.10
CA HIS A 71 -16.20 21.81 -6.18
C HIS A 71 -16.05 20.66 -7.18
N GLN A 72 -15.01 19.85 -7.02
CA GLN A 72 -14.81 18.70 -7.90
C GLN A 72 -15.82 17.59 -7.60
N GLU A 73 -16.44 17.03 -8.63
CA GLU A 73 -17.38 15.90 -8.50
C GLU A 73 -16.67 14.66 -7.95
N GLY A 74 -17.37 13.92 -7.08
CA GLY A 74 -16.84 12.69 -6.46
C GLY A 74 -15.97 12.92 -5.23
N ARG A 75 -15.72 14.17 -4.81
CA ARG A 75 -15.12 14.48 -3.52
C ARG A 75 -16.15 14.30 -2.40
N PHE A 76 -15.72 13.82 -1.25
CA PHE A 76 -16.53 13.75 -0.05
C PHE A 76 -15.74 14.30 1.15
N PHE A 77 -16.45 14.71 2.19
CA PHE A 77 -15.84 15.06 3.46
C PHE A 77 -15.38 13.77 4.17
N HIS A 78 -14.12 13.74 4.58
CA HIS A 78 -13.56 12.61 5.32
C HIS A 78 -13.26 13.03 6.76
N GLY A 79 -13.98 12.46 7.73
CA GLY A 79 -13.89 12.87 9.14
C GLY A 79 -12.52 12.69 9.77
N TYR A 80 -11.75 11.70 9.38
CA TYR A 80 -10.39 11.47 9.88
C TYR A 80 -9.40 12.55 9.40
N TYR A 81 -9.51 12.97 8.14
CA TYR A 81 -8.64 14.01 7.57
C TYR A 81 -9.18 15.42 7.78
N GLY A 82 -10.47 15.56 8.15
CA GLY A 82 -11.11 16.86 8.40
C GLY A 82 -11.30 17.73 7.17
N ASP A 83 -11.31 17.14 5.97
CA ASP A 83 -11.36 17.88 4.71
C ASP A 83 -12.16 17.14 3.63
N TYR A 84 -12.49 17.87 2.54
CA TYR A 84 -13.02 17.28 1.31
C TYR A 84 -11.87 16.74 0.47
N CYS A 85 -11.87 15.44 0.22
CA CYS A 85 -10.78 14.77 -0.48
C CYS A 85 -11.27 13.61 -1.35
N PHE A 86 -10.38 13.09 -2.17
CA PHE A 86 -10.40 11.72 -2.65
C PHE A 86 -9.56 10.84 -1.72
N LEU A 87 -9.73 9.51 -1.84
CA LEU A 87 -8.97 8.52 -1.08
C LEU A 87 -8.30 7.53 -2.06
N PRO A 88 -7.26 7.96 -2.79
CA PRO A 88 -6.54 7.06 -3.67
C PRO A 88 -5.91 5.89 -2.92
N LEU A 89 -5.83 4.75 -3.59
CA LEU A 89 -5.05 3.60 -3.16
C LEU A 89 -3.80 3.51 -4.02
N TYR A 90 -2.66 3.54 -3.37
CA TYR A 90 -1.37 3.33 -4.00
C TYR A 90 -0.83 1.94 -3.64
N VAL A 91 -0.16 1.31 -4.60
CA VAL A 91 0.65 0.12 -4.34
C VAL A 91 2.02 0.35 -4.94
N PHE A 92 3.02 0.25 -4.10
CA PHE A 92 4.42 0.32 -4.49
C PHE A 92 5.12 -1.02 -4.31
N CYS A 93 6.16 -1.25 -5.09
CA CYS A 93 7.18 -2.24 -4.79
C CYS A 93 8.54 -1.53 -4.85
N ASN A 94 9.20 -1.40 -3.71
CA ASN A 94 10.33 -0.47 -3.55
C ASN A 94 9.93 0.95 -4.00
N ASP A 95 10.70 1.56 -4.90
CA ASP A 95 10.44 2.91 -5.43
C ASP A 95 9.53 2.92 -6.68
N GLN A 96 9.02 1.75 -7.10
CA GLN A 96 8.21 1.64 -8.31
C GLN A 96 6.71 1.60 -7.99
N LEU A 97 5.96 2.51 -8.59
CA LEU A 97 4.51 2.55 -8.50
C LEU A 97 3.88 1.48 -9.40
N LEU A 98 3.12 0.57 -8.82
CA LEU A 98 2.38 -0.48 -9.53
C LEU A 98 0.91 -0.09 -9.74
N VAL A 99 0.30 0.54 -8.75
CA VAL A 99 -1.11 0.94 -8.78
C VAL A 99 -1.29 2.35 -8.22
N SER A 100 -2.08 3.14 -8.94
CA SER A 100 -2.60 4.43 -8.48
C SER A 100 -4.10 4.46 -8.79
N TYR A 101 -4.92 4.06 -7.81
CA TYR A 101 -6.36 3.91 -7.99
C TYR A 101 -7.12 5.01 -7.26
N LEU A 102 -7.61 6.01 -8.02
CA LEU A 102 -8.42 7.09 -7.47
C LEU A 102 -9.78 6.57 -7.01
N ARG A 103 -10.17 6.93 -5.78
CA ARG A 103 -11.42 6.52 -5.15
C ARG A 103 -12.07 7.70 -4.42
N PRO A 104 -13.39 7.73 -4.31
CA PRO A 104 -14.06 8.70 -3.45
C PRO A 104 -13.70 8.44 -1.98
N SER A 105 -13.68 9.46 -1.14
CA SER A 105 -13.26 9.32 0.26
C SER A 105 -14.36 8.83 1.21
N ASN A 106 -15.60 8.65 0.74
CA ASN A 106 -16.70 8.10 1.54
C ASN A 106 -16.74 6.57 1.60
N ILE A 107 -15.58 5.93 1.43
CA ILE A 107 -15.43 4.48 1.49
C ILE A 107 -14.37 4.08 2.52
N ASP A 108 -14.39 2.82 2.95
CA ASP A 108 -13.32 2.24 3.77
C ASP A 108 -11.97 2.24 3.01
N GLY A 109 -10.88 2.60 3.70
CA GLY A 109 -9.54 2.69 3.12
C GLY A 109 -9.04 1.38 2.51
N ALA A 110 -9.44 0.23 3.06
CA ALA A 110 -9.11 -1.09 2.54
C ALA A 110 -10.03 -1.56 1.39
N ARG A 111 -11.08 -0.79 1.06
CA ARG A 111 -11.99 -1.20 -0.02
C ARG A 111 -11.23 -1.37 -1.33
N HIS A 112 -11.50 -2.47 -2.02
CA HIS A 112 -10.86 -2.93 -3.25
C HIS A 112 -9.40 -3.42 -3.09
N ALA A 113 -8.73 -3.22 -1.95
CA ALA A 113 -7.33 -3.61 -1.74
C ALA A 113 -7.12 -5.12 -1.95
N TRP A 114 -8.01 -5.96 -1.40
CA TRP A 114 -7.95 -7.41 -1.60
C TRP A 114 -8.01 -7.82 -3.09
N ALA A 115 -8.90 -7.21 -3.87
CA ALA A 115 -9.03 -7.52 -5.30
C ALA A 115 -7.79 -7.09 -6.09
N ILE A 116 -7.24 -5.94 -5.76
CA ILE A 116 -6.00 -5.43 -6.36
C ILE A 116 -4.81 -6.32 -5.99
N LEU A 117 -4.67 -6.69 -4.73
CA LEU A 117 -3.64 -7.63 -4.28
C LEU A 117 -3.71 -8.94 -5.06
N LYS A 118 -4.92 -9.52 -5.19
CA LYS A 118 -5.13 -10.74 -5.95
C LYS A 118 -4.67 -10.62 -7.41
N LEU A 119 -5.03 -9.53 -8.08
CA LEU A 119 -4.62 -9.29 -9.47
C LEU A 119 -3.09 -9.16 -9.60
N LEU A 120 -2.45 -8.42 -8.71
CA LEU A 120 -1.00 -8.25 -8.70
C LEU A 120 -0.29 -9.57 -8.47
N VAL A 121 -0.67 -10.31 -7.41
CA VAL A 121 -0.06 -11.61 -7.07
C VAL A 121 -0.22 -12.60 -8.21
N THR A 122 -1.41 -12.68 -8.83
CA THR A 122 -1.65 -13.56 -9.97
C THR A 122 -0.69 -13.23 -11.10
N ARG A 123 -0.61 -11.96 -11.54
CA ARG A 123 0.24 -11.56 -12.65
C ARG A 123 1.73 -11.72 -12.35
N LEU A 124 2.16 -11.41 -11.13
CA LEU A 124 3.56 -11.55 -10.73
C LEU A 124 4.00 -13.02 -10.70
N ARG A 125 3.13 -13.92 -10.23
CA ARG A 125 3.41 -15.37 -10.21
C ARG A 125 3.28 -16.05 -11.58
N GLU A 126 2.51 -15.49 -12.50
CA GLU A 126 2.58 -15.90 -13.91
C GLU A 126 3.98 -15.70 -14.50
N GLN A 127 4.66 -14.62 -14.10
CA GLN A 127 6.02 -14.34 -14.55
C GLN A 127 7.08 -15.05 -13.72
N TRP A 128 6.92 -15.09 -12.39
CA TRP A 128 7.85 -15.66 -11.43
C TRP A 128 7.11 -16.59 -10.45
N PRO A 129 6.92 -17.87 -10.80
CA PRO A 129 6.09 -18.80 -10.01
C PRO A 129 6.56 -18.98 -8.56
N GLU A 130 7.86 -18.92 -8.33
CA GLU A 130 8.49 -19.16 -7.02
C GLU A 130 8.76 -17.87 -6.22
N VAL A 131 8.34 -16.70 -6.72
CA VAL A 131 8.61 -15.44 -6.04
C VAL A 131 7.87 -15.38 -4.71
N ARG A 132 8.60 -15.07 -3.65
CA ARG A 132 8.03 -14.76 -2.35
C ARG A 132 7.40 -13.37 -2.39
N ILE A 133 6.15 -13.25 -1.99
CA ILE A 133 5.44 -11.97 -1.96
C ILE A 133 5.08 -11.64 -0.52
N LEU A 134 5.45 -10.43 -0.08
CA LEU A 134 5.14 -9.87 1.21
C LEU A 134 4.22 -8.65 1.03
N LEU A 135 3.03 -8.71 1.62
CA LEU A 135 2.14 -7.57 1.77
C LEU A 135 2.60 -6.72 2.96
N ARG A 136 2.85 -5.44 2.77
CA ARG A 136 3.08 -4.47 3.84
C ARG A 136 2.01 -3.39 3.79
N ALA A 137 1.37 -3.10 4.93
CA ALA A 137 0.29 -2.11 5.00
C ALA A 137 0.09 -1.59 6.43
N ASP A 138 -0.62 -0.49 6.58
CA ASP A 138 -1.03 0.06 7.87
C ASP A 138 -2.23 -0.69 8.48
N SER A 139 -2.70 -0.23 9.64
CA SER A 139 -3.82 -0.84 10.36
C SER A 139 -5.16 -0.72 9.62
N GLY A 140 -5.30 0.22 8.70
CA GLY A 140 -6.47 0.38 7.84
C GLY A 140 -6.72 -0.85 6.96
N PHE A 141 -5.67 -1.61 6.64
CA PHE A 141 -5.76 -2.81 5.81
C PHE A 141 -5.85 -4.12 6.60
N CYS A 142 -5.85 -4.07 7.94
CA CYS A 142 -6.03 -5.25 8.78
C CYS A 142 -7.48 -5.77 8.67
N ARG A 143 -7.77 -6.51 7.62
CA ARG A 143 -9.11 -7.06 7.33
C ARG A 143 -9.03 -8.58 7.19
N HIS A 144 -9.84 -9.28 7.97
CA HIS A 144 -9.89 -10.75 8.01
C HIS A 144 -9.90 -11.37 6.61
N ARG A 145 -10.79 -10.94 5.72
CA ARG A 145 -10.89 -11.45 4.36
C ARG A 145 -9.58 -11.35 3.57
N MET A 146 -8.84 -10.25 3.75
CA MET A 146 -7.58 -10.02 3.05
C MET A 146 -6.49 -10.93 3.60
N LEU A 147 -6.37 -11.02 4.92
CA LEU A 147 -5.36 -11.84 5.58
C LEU A 147 -5.60 -13.34 5.35
N THR A 148 -6.84 -13.83 5.49
CA THR A 148 -7.20 -15.22 5.16
C THR A 148 -6.86 -15.58 3.71
N TRP A 149 -7.08 -14.65 2.79
CA TRP A 149 -6.68 -14.88 1.41
C TRP A 149 -5.15 -14.91 1.26
N CYS A 150 -4.40 -14.08 1.98
CA CYS A 150 -2.94 -14.12 1.99
C CYS A 150 -2.44 -15.50 2.46
N ASP A 151 -2.97 -16.02 3.55
CA ASP A 151 -2.64 -17.36 4.06
C ASP A 151 -2.89 -18.44 3.00
N TRP A 152 -4.09 -18.42 2.40
CA TRP A 152 -4.45 -19.39 1.34
C TRP A 152 -3.54 -19.24 0.11
N ALA A 153 -3.24 -18.02 -0.29
CA ALA A 153 -2.41 -17.72 -1.45
C ALA A 153 -0.90 -17.81 -1.18
N ARG A 154 -0.47 -18.15 0.04
CA ARG A 154 0.93 -18.14 0.46
C ARG A 154 1.62 -16.78 0.20
N VAL A 155 0.93 -15.72 0.56
CA VAL A 155 1.45 -14.36 0.59
C VAL A 155 1.76 -14.01 2.03
N ASP A 156 3.00 -13.72 2.34
CA ASP A 156 3.37 -13.24 3.66
C ASP A 156 2.81 -11.83 3.88
N TYR A 157 2.62 -11.42 5.14
CA TYR A 157 2.15 -10.07 5.42
C TYR A 157 2.69 -9.48 6.71
N VAL A 158 2.92 -8.17 6.69
CA VAL A 158 3.19 -7.31 7.83
C VAL A 158 2.19 -6.16 7.78
N VAL A 159 1.16 -6.25 8.62
CA VAL A 159 0.07 -5.28 8.64
C VAL A 159 -0.06 -4.69 10.03
N GLY A 160 -0.19 -3.37 10.13
CA GLY A 160 -0.45 -2.70 11.38
C GLY A 160 -1.74 -3.19 12.03
N ILE A 161 -1.82 -3.11 13.35
CA ILE A 161 -3.05 -3.36 14.11
C ILE A 161 -3.46 -2.07 14.81
N ALA A 162 -4.74 -1.73 14.75
CA ALA A 162 -5.27 -0.59 15.48
C ALA A 162 -5.12 -0.81 16.98
N ARG A 163 -4.64 0.22 17.68
CA ARG A 163 -4.48 0.18 19.13
C ARG A 163 -5.82 -0.07 19.82
N ASN A 164 -5.80 -0.91 20.83
CA ASN A 164 -6.90 -1.10 21.77
C ASN A 164 -6.33 -1.46 23.15
N GLU A 165 -7.12 -1.28 24.20
CA GLU A 165 -6.71 -1.48 25.59
C GLU A 165 -6.12 -2.89 25.84
N ARG A 166 -6.67 -3.92 25.20
CA ARG A 166 -6.20 -5.29 25.33
C ARG A 166 -4.79 -5.48 24.75
N LEU A 167 -4.56 -4.95 23.55
CA LEU A 167 -3.24 -4.99 22.91
C LEU A 167 -2.22 -4.18 23.70
N GLU A 168 -2.61 -3.03 24.23
CA GLU A 168 -1.73 -2.21 25.07
C GLU A 168 -1.34 -2.94 26.35
N ALA A 169 -2.29 -3.57 27.02
CA ALA A 169 -2.01 -4.40 28.20
C ALA A 169 -1.08 -5.59 27.90
N MET A 170 -1.29 -6.26 26.77
CA MET A 170 -0.43 -7.37 26.34
C MET A 170 0.98 -6.91 25.94
N ALA A 171 1.11 -5.70 25.39
CA ALA A 171 2.38 -5.14 24.95
C ALA A 171 3.15 -4.44 26.10
N ALA A 172 2.53 -4.13 27.22
CA ALA A 172 3.15 -3.39 28.32
C ALA A 172 4.50 -3.97 28.77
N PRO A 173 4.67 -5.29 28.99
CA PRO A 173 5.98 -5.84 29.39
C PRO A 173 7.09 -5.62 28.36
N LEU A 174 6.75 -5.66 27.05
CA LEU A 174 7.72 -5.42 25.97
C LEU A 174 8.08 -3.93 25.87
N LEU A 175 7.14 -3.05 26.17
CA LEU A 175 7.40 -1.60 26.22
C LEU A 175 8.30 -1.24 27.40
N GLU A 176 8.08 -1.82 28.57
CA GLU A 176 8.94 -1.65 29.76
C GLU A 176 10.38 -2.14 29.47
N GLU A 177 10.53 -3.30 28.83
CA GLU A 177 11.83 -3.82 28.40
C GLU A 177 12.52 -2.86 27.41
N ALA A 178 11.81 -2.39 26.40
CA ALA A 178 12.35 -1.43 25.43
C ALA A 178 12.78 -0.12 26.10
N GLN A 179 12.01 0.36 27.09
CA GLN A 179 12.34 1.55 27.84
C GLN A 179 13.61 1.36 28.68
N MET A 180 13.73 0.26 29.39
CA MET A 180 14.95 -0.07 30.17
C MET A 180 16.19 -0.16 29.28
N LEU A 181 16.05 -0.74 28.08
CA LEU A 181 17.16 -0.81 27.13
C LEU A 181 17.55 0.59 26.63
N HIS A 182 16.56 1.43 26.29
CA HIS A 182 16.79 2.81 25.89
C HIS A 182 17.48 3.65 26.98
N GLU A 183 17.07 3.52 28.25
CA GLU A 183 17.68 4.21 29.39
C GLU A 183 19.14 3.83 29.56
N ARG A 184 19.54 2.59 29.21
CA ARG A 184 20.92 2.12 29.28
C ARG A 184 21.78 2.53 28.08
N SER A 185 21.22 2.45 26.88
CA SER A 185 21.97 2.69 25.63
C SER A 185 21.96 4.16 25.20
N GLY A 186 20.92 4.91 25.57
CA GLY A 186 20.64 6.26 25.03
C GLY A 186 20.19 6.25 23.57
N GLU A 187 20.07 5.07 22.95
CA GLU A 187 19.69 4.91 21.56
C GLU A 187 18.24 4.42 21.41
N LYS A 188 17.71 4.48 20.19
CA LYS A 188 16.36 3.98 19.90
C LYS A 188 16.34 2.46 19.90
N GLU A 189 15.64 1.90 20.86
CA GLU A 189 15.54 0.44 21.03
C GLU A 189 14.21 -0.11 20.48
N ARG A 190 14.22 -1.40 20.14
CA ARG A 190 13.05 -2.14 19.68
C ARG A 190 13.04 -3.52 20.29
N VAL A 191 11.94 -3.87 20.94
CA VAL A 191 11.71 -5.21 21.47
C VAL A 191 10.59 -5.87 20.67
N PHE A 192 10.79 -7.14 20.32
CA PHE A 192 9.84 -7.94 19.56
C PHE A 192 9.30 -9.07 20.43
N GLY A 193 8.00 -9.30 20.37
CA GLY A 193 7.34 -10.38 21.07
C GLY A 193 6.17 -10.97 20.31
N ASN A 194 5.82 -12.20 20.63
CA ASN A 194 4.64 -12.87 20.08
C ASN A 194 3.46 -12.65 21.03
N LEU A 195 2.45 -11.95 20.57
CA LEU A 195 1.18 -11.77 21.26
C LEU A 195 0.12 -12.67 20.64
N ARG A 196 -0.52 -13.52 21.45
CA ARG A 196 -1.63 -14.39 21.01
C ARG A 196 -2.91 -13.95 21.70
N SER A 197 -3.96 -13.75 20.95
CA SER A 197 -5.30 -13.54 21.49
C SER A 197 -6.01 -14.89 21.62
N GLU A 198 -6.52 -15.20 22.81
CA GLU A 198 -7.22 -16.48 23.07
C GLU A 198 -8.54 -16.61 22.27
N GLU A 199 -9.11 -15.52 21.81
CA GLU A 199 -10.35 -15.52 21.01
C GLU A 199 -10.17 -16.02 19.57
N HIS A 200 -8.93 -16.19 19.11
CA HIS A 200 -8.61 -16.68 17.76
C HIS A 200 -8.00 -18.08 17.78
N THR A 201 -8.40 -18.94 18.71
CA THR A 201 -7.96 -20.34 18.78
C THR A 201 -8.55 -21.24 17.68
N SER A 202 -9.42 -20.72 16.82
CA SER A 202 -9.88 -21.43 15.63
C SER A 202 -9.27 -20.83 14.36
N GLU A 203 -8.21 -21.44 13.85
CA GLU A 203 -7.75 -21.49 12.45
C GLU A 203 -6.85 -20.39 11.88
N LEU A 204 -6.41 -19.36 12.62
CA LEU A 204 -5.40 -18.44 12.08
C LEU A 204 -4.08 -18.55 12.84
N GLN A 205 -3.23 -19.48 12.44
CA GLN A 205 -1.80 -19.49 12.79
C GLN A 205 -1.04 -18.40 11.99
N SER A 206 -1.55 -17.18 11.97
CA SER A 206 -0.87 -16.06 11.37
C SER A 206 0.14 -15.49 12.36
N ARG A 207 1.41 -15.51 11.97
CA ARG A 207 2.48 -14.83 12.69
C ARG A 207 2.26 -13.32 12.56
N GLN A 208 1.57 -12.73 13.51
CA GLN A 208 1.43 -11.28 13.59
C GLN A 208 2.65 -10.72 14.33
N TYR A 209 3.43 -9.88 13.65
CA TYR A 209 4.54 -9.16 14.27
C TYR A 209 4.06 -7.77 14.66
N LEU A 210 4.04 -7.49 15.95
CA LEU A 210 3.80 -6.14 16.46
C LEU A 210 5.14 -5.39 16.48
N VAL A 211 5.25 -4.31 15.72
CA VAL A 211 6.39 -3.38 15.83
C VAL A 211 5.95 -2.21 16.69
N CYS A 212 6.41 -2.15 17.93
CA CYS A 212 6.27 -0.96 18.77
C CYS A 212 7.29 0.11 18.31
N ARG A 213 6.81 1.31 18.02
CA ARG A 213 7.66 2.48 17.72
C ARG A 213 7.65 3.43 18.91
#